data_95a7251e7519f28ce9c7064347e8e260
#
_entry.id   95a7251e7519f28ce9c7064347e8e260
#
_cell.length_a   1.000
_cell.length_b   1.000
_cell.length_c   1.000
_cell.angle_alpha   90.00
_cell.angle_beta   90.00
_cell.angle_gamma   90.00
#
_symmetry.space_group_name_H-M   'P 1'
#
loop_
_entity.id
_entity.type
_entity.pdbx_description
1 polymer ?
#
loop_
_entity_poly.entity_id
_entity_poly.type
_entity_poly.pdbx_seq_one_letter_code
_entity_poly.pdbx_strand_id
1 'polypeptide(L)'
;MNETLEDMNDQLKEKQQKELLIVVEDLDKLDIADARHLFVEHRKTLLALHLKMIFSFPIYMAYTAEFGMINDDFDKDVLYSMIKVNNSDRSENEEGIAVLKEIVYKRMKEKLVAEDALKYMILKSGGAIRDLFSMLTNCAILELSKTEPQQISMEDATVAAMRLKSTYERFITSPEQFERLIEIYNAVSYTHLRAHET
;
A
#
# COMPACT_ATOMS: atom_id res chain seq x y z
N MET A 1 12.51 -17.70 -26.00
CA MET A 1 11.46 -17.16 -25.11
C MET A 1 10.77 -15.95 -25.75
N ASN A 2 11.49 -14.96 -26.27
CA ASN A 2 10.90 -13.79 -26.95
C ASN A 2 10.03 -14.20 -28.15
N GLU A 3 10.55 -14.99 -29.08
CA GLU A 3 9.82 -15.45 -30.27
C GLU A 3 8.49 -16.13 -29.92
N THR A 4 8.49 -16.98 -28.89
CA THR A 4 7.26 -17.68 -28.47
C THR A 4 6.20 -16.73 -27.93
N LEU A 5 6.61 -15.71 -27.15
CA LEU A 5 5.71 -14.71 -26.60
C LEU A 5 5.20 -13.73 -27.66
N GLU A 6 6.05 -13.36 -28.61
CA GLU A 6 5.69 -12.55 -29.77
C GLU A 6 4.69 -13.28 -30.67
N ASP A 7 4.95 -14.55 -31.01
CA ASP A 7 4.01 -15.40 -31.76
C ASP A 7 2.65 -15.54 -31.08
N MET A 8 2.64 -15.71 -29.76
CA MET A 8 1.39 -15.74 -28.97
C MET A 8 0.64 -14.42 -29.04
N ASN A 9 1.34 -13.29 -28.91
CA ASN A 9 0.74 -11.97 -28.97
C ASN A 9 0.14 -11.68 -30.35
N ASP A 10 0.84 -12.07 -31.42
CA ASP A 10 0.38 -11.91 -32.81
C ASP A 10 -0.85 -12.77 -33.09
N GLN A 11 -0.86 -14.02 -32.61
CA GLN A 11 -2.05 -14.87 -32.74
C GLN A 11 -3.26 -14.32 -31.94
N LEU A 12 -3.04 -13.68 -30.79
CA LEU A 12 -4.10 -13.04 -30.03
C LEU A 12 -4.65 -11.81 -30.74
N LYS A 13 -3.78 -10.99 -31.35
CA LYS A 13 -4.17 -9.84 -32.16
C LYS A 13 -5.01 -10.25 -33.36
N GLU A 14 -4.56 -11.26 -34.09
CA GLU A 14 -5.25 -11.73 -35.31
C GLU A 14 -6.60 -12.38 -35.00
N LYS A 15 -6.66 -13.29 -34.00
CA LYS A 15 -7.84 -14.10 -33.73
C LYS A 15 -8.86 -13.45 -32.82
N GLN A 16 -8.43 -12.62 -31.88
CA GLN A 16 -9.29 -12.11 -30.81
C GLN A 16 -9.28 -10.58 -30.66
N GLN A 17 -8.49 -9.85 -31.43
CA GLN A 17 -8.28 -8.41 -31.30
C GLN A 17 -7.83 -8.01 -29.86
N LYS A 18 -7.02 -8.87 -29.22
CA LYS A 18 -6.47 -8.68 -27.88
C LYS A 18 -4.96 -8.66 -27.95
N GLU A 19 -4.35 -8.06 -26.95
CA GLU A 19 -2.90 -8.03 -26.79
C GLU A 19 -2.52 -8.71 -25.48
N LEU A 20 -1.33 -9.31 -25.47
CA LEU A 20 -0.77 -9.89 -24.25
C LEU A 20 -0.29 -8.77 -23.33
N LEU A 21 -0.73 -8.81 -22.08
CA LEU A 21 -0.23 -7.97 -20.98
C LEU A 21 0.40 -8.88 -19.93
N ILE A 22 1.66 -8.63 -19.63
CA ILE A 22 2.39 -9.34 -18.56
C ILE A 22 2.46 -8.44 -17.32
N VAL A 23 2.01 -8.95 -16.19
CA VAL A 23 2.12 -8.28 -14.88
C VAL A 23 3.14 -9.04 -14.05
N VAL A 24 4.21 -8.35 -13.63
CA VAL A 24 5.26 -8.89 -12.79
C VAL A 24 5.12 -8.26 -11.40
N GLU A 25 4.62 -9.05 -10.47
CA GLU A 25 4.34 -8.62 -9.10
C GLU A 25 5.48 -8.98 -8.13
N ASP A 26 5.36 -8.51 -6.90
CA ASP A 26 6.27 -8.76 -5.77
C ASP A 26 7.68 -8.13 -5.88
N LEU A 27 7.98 -7.40 -6.94
CA LEU A 27 9.25 -6.69 -7.08
C LEU A 27 9.36 -5.47 -6.14
N ASP A 28 8.24 -4.97 -5.63
CA ASP A 28 8.17 -3.92 -4.60
C ASP A 28 8.76 -4.35 -3.25
N LYS A 29 8.99 -5.66 -3.06
CA LYS A 29 9.57 -6.24 -1.83
C LYS A 29 11.07 -6.47 -1.91
N LEU A 30 11.70 -6.21 -3.05
CA LEU A 30 13.14 -6.37 -3.22
C LEU A 30 13.91 -5.46 -2.26
N ASP A 31 15.03 -5.95 -1.77
CA ASP A 31 15.97 -5.12 -1.05
C ASP A 31 16.67 -4.12 -1.98
N ILE A 32 17.44 -3.19 -1.41
CA ILE A 32 18.07 -2.10 -2.17
C ILE A 32 19.04 -2.65 -3.22
N ALA A 33 19.79 -3.69 -2.91
CA ALA A 33 20.82 -4.25 -3.80
C ALA A 33 20.16 -4.95 -5.00
N ASP A 34 19.18 -5.81 -4.74
CA ASP A 34 18.44 -6.56 -5.75
C ASP A 34 17.63 -5.64 -6.65
N ALA A 35 16.97 -4.63 -6.07
CA ALA A 35 16.22 -3.66 -6.83
C ALA A 35 17.11 -2.81 -7.76
N ARG A 36 18.28 -2.36 -7.31
CA ARG A 36 19.26 -1.67 -8.17
C ARG A 36 19.77 -2.58 -9.27
N HIS A 37 20.11 -3.82 -8.94
CA HIS A 37 20.56 -4.80 -9.91
C HIS A 37 19.53 -4.99 -11.03
N LEU A 38 18.27 -5.16 -10.67
CA LEU A 38 17.19 -5.37 -11.63
C LEU A 38 16.83 -4.11 -12.43
N PHE A 39 16.49 -3.01 -11.75
CA PHE A 39 15.89 -1.83 -12.35
C PHE A 39 16.91 -0.80 -12.86
N VAL A 40 18.17 -0.85 -12.43
CA VAL A 40 19.21 0.07 -12.89
C VAL A 40 20.18 -0.65 -13.82
N GLU A 41 20.81 -1.74 -13.36
CA GLU A 41 21.87 -2.41 -14.10
C GLU A 41 21.34 -3.26 -15.25
N HIS A 42 20.23 -3.99 -15.03
CA HIS A 42 19.64 -4.90 -16.01
C HIS A 42 18.34 -4.39 -16.64
N ARG A 43 18.00 -3.10 -16.50
CA ARG A 43 16.76 -2.52 -17.05
C ARG A 43 16.54 -2.78 -18.54
N LYS A 44 17.61 -2.73 -19.34
CA LYS A 44 17.51 -3.01 -20.78
C LYS A 44 17.12 -4.45 -21.08
N THR A 45 17.56 -5.40 -20.26
CA THR A 45 17.17 -6.81 -20.39
C THR A 45 15.70 -7.01 -20.01
N LEU A 46 15.22 -6.30 -19.00
CA LEU A 46 13.82 -6.28 -18.58
C LEU A 46 12.89 -5.79 -19.71
N LEU A 47 13.33 -4.75 -20.41
CA LEU A 47 12.58 -4.10 -21.49
C LEU A 47 12.84 -4.69 -22.88
N ALA A 48 13.71 -5.71 -22.99
CA ALA A 48 13.98 -6.39 -24.27
C ALA A 48 12.79 -7.19 -24.83
N LEU A 49 11.75 -7.41 -24.02
CA LEU A 49 10.51 -8.01 -24.46
C LEU A 49 9.63 -6.94 -25.11
N HIS A 50 9.32 -7.08 -26.40
CA HIS A 50 8.45 -6.16 -27.13
C HIS A 50 6.96 -6.42 -26.81
N LEU A 51 6.61 -6.46 -25.54
CA LEU A 51 5.28 -6.73 -25.00
C LEU A 51 4.86 -5.65 -24.02
N LYS A 52 3.55 -5.50 -23.83
CA LYS A 52 3.03 -4.64 -22.76
C LYS A 52 3.29 -5.30 -21.42
N MET A 53 4.01 -4.60 -20.55
CA MET A 53 4.40 -5.10 -19.24
C MET A 53 4.09 -4.09 -18.14
N ILE A 54 3.67 -4.58 -17.01
CA ILE A 54 3.51 -3.81 -15.76
C ILE A 54 4.41 -4.46 -14.72
N PHE A 55 5.23 -3.65 -14.06
CA PHE A 55 6.10 -4.10 -12.97
C PHE A 55 5.65 -3.43 -11.68
N SER A 56 5.56 -4.19 -10.57
CA SER A 56 5.61 -3.57 -9.26
C SER A 56 7.02 -3.05 -8.99
N PHE A 57 7.15 -1.99 -8.19
CA PHE A 57 8.39 -1.26 -8.04
C PHE A 57 8.57 -0.80 -6.59
N PRO A 58 9.78 -0.97 -6.00
CA PRO A 58 10.01 -0.52 -4.63
C PRO A 58 9.93 1.00 -4.51
N ILE A 59 9.02 1.48 -3.68
CA ILE A 59 8.74 2.91 -3.54
C ILE A 59 9.96 3.74 -3.15
N TYR A 60 10.89 3.19 -2.36
CA TYR A 60 12.11 3.90 -1.96
C TYR A 60 13.00 4.28 -3.15
N MET A 61 12.99 3.50 -4.23
CA MET A 61 13.75 3.83 -5.44
C MET A 61 13.24 5.08 -6.15
N ALA A 62 11.95 5.41 -6.03
CA ALA A 62 11.39 6.65 -6.56
C ALA A 62 12.01 7.92 -5.94
N TYR A 63 12.70 7.78 -4.82
CA TYR A 63 13.38 8.86 -4.11
C TYR A 63 14.93 8.79 -4.24
N THR A 64 15.45 7.94 -5.13
CA THR A 64 16.89 7.85 -5.41
C THR A 64 17.27 8.69 -6.62
N ALA A 65 18.56 9.04 -6.73
CA ALA A 65 19.07 9.77 -7.87
C ALA A 65 18.98 8.98 -9.20
N GLU A 66 18.97 7.66 -9.11
CA GLU A 66 18.87 6.76 -10.26
C GLU A 66 17.44 6.69 -10.85
N PHE A 67 16.43 7.19 -10.13
CA PHE A 67 15.05 7.12 -10.60
C PHE A 67 14.81 7.82 -11.94
N GLY A 68 15.50 8.92 -12.19
CA GLY A 68 15.43 9.60 -13.49
C GLY A 68 15.79 8.67 -14.65
N MET A 69 16.88 7.89 -14.51
CA MET A 69 17.28 6.93 -15.56
C MET A 69 16.29 5.78 -15.74
N ILE A 70 15.63 5.36 -14.66
CA ILE A 70 14.62 4.32 -14.71
C ILE A 70 13.38 4.87 -15.41
N ASN A 71 12.92 6.04 -15.00
CA ASN A 71 11.72 6.67 -15.53
C ASN A 71 11.81 6.97 -17.04
N ASP A 72 13.00 7.33 -17.53
CA ASP A 72 13.22 7.61 -18.95
C ASP A 72 13.08 6.37 -19.85
N ASP A 73 13.31 5.18 -19.31
CA ASP A 73 13.24 3.91 -20.05
C ASP A 73 11.84 3.27 -20.00
N PHE A 74 10.94 3.71 -19.11
CA PHE A 74 9.57 3.21 -18.99
C PHE A 74 8.55 4.23 -19.53
N ASP A 75 7.51 3.75 -20.21
CA ASP A 75 6.47 4.63 -20.80
C ASP A 75 5.71 5.43 -19.76
N LYS A 76 5.51 4.86 -18.56
CA LYS A 76 4.75 5.49 -17.48
C LYS A 76 5.08 4.87 -16.13
N ASP A 77 5.27 5.73 -15.16
CA ASP A 77 5.22 5.40 -13.74
C ASP A 77 3.87 5.78 -13.12
N VAL A 78 3.43 5.00 -12.15
CA VAL A 78 2.22 5.27 -11.37
C VAL A 78 2.51 5.04 -9.90
N LEU A 79 2.51 6.12 -9.13
CA LEU A 79 2.68 6.05 -7.68
C LEU A 79 1.32 5.94 -7.00
N TYR A 80 1.04 4.76 -6.42
CA TYR A 80 -0.13 4.57 -5.58
C TYR A 80 0.18 4.93 -4.14
N SER A 81 -0.33 6.06 -3.68
CA SER A 81 -0.27 6.42 -2.27
C SER A 81 -1.36 5.72 -1.46
N MET A 82 -1.13 5.56 -0.16
CA MET A 82 -2.20 5.16 0.77
C MET A 82 -3.33 6.20 0.74
N ILE A 83 -4.57 5.75 1.02
CA ILE A 83 -5.71 6.67 1.14
C ILE A 83 -5.50 7.53 2.37
N LYS A 84 -5.43 8.85 2.18
CA LYS A 84 -5.18 9.78 3.27
C LYS A 84 -6.36 9.82 4.23
N VAL A 85 -6.15 9.44 5.48
CA VAL A 85 -7.16 9.51 6.56
C VAL A 85 -7.00 10.74 7.44
N ASN A 86 -5.87 11.43 7.31
CA ASN A 86 -5.60 12.71 7.96
C ASN A 86 -5.19 13.75 6.92
N ASN A 87 -5.57 14.99 7.13
CA ASN A 87 -5.09 16.16 6.42
C ASN A 87 -3.68 16.55 6.90
N SER A 88 -3.06 17.52 6.23
CA SER A 88 -1.73 18.03 6.59
C SER A 88 -1.68 18.66 7.98
N ASP A 89 -2.78 19.27 8.44
CA ASP A 89 -2.95 19.83 9.76
C ASP A 89 -3.30 18.81 10.85
N ARG A 90 -3.29 17.51 10.50
CA ARG A 90 -3.67 16.37 11.34
C ARG A 90 -5.16 16.25 11.66
N SER A 91 -6.00 17.10 11.12
CA SER A 91 -7.44 16.90 11.17
C SER A 91 -7.82 15.65 10.37
N GLU A 92 -8.97 15.07 10.68
CA GLU A 92 -9.48 13.92 9.95
C GLU A 92 -9.82 14.29 8.50
N ASN A 93 -9.44 13.43 7.56
CA ASN A 93 -9.83 13.55 6.15
C ASN A 93 -11.10 12.75 5.92
N GLU A 94 -12.25 13.41 5.97
CA GLU A 94 -13.56 12.77 5.85
C GLU A 94 -13.76 12.07 4.50
N GLU A 95 -13.19 12.58 3.41
CA GLU A 95 -13.27 11.95 2.09
C GLU A 95 -12.52 10.62 2.08
N GLY A 96 -11.30 10.57 2.58
CA GLY A 96 -10.52 9.34 2.68
C GLY A 96 -11.15 8.31 3.61
N ILE A 97 -11.73 8.78 4.74
CA ILE A 97 -12.46 7.92 5.67
C ILE A 97 -13.69 7.32 4.98
N ALA A 98 -14.47 8.13 4.22
CA ALA A 98 -15.64 7.66 3.49
C ALA A 98 -15.28 6.62 2.43
N VAL A 99 -14.21 6.82 1.66
CA VAL A 99 -13.71 5.85 0.69
C VAL A 99 -13.35 4.52 1.35
N LEU A 100 -12.66 4.55 2.49
CA LEU A 100 -12.31 3.31 3.22
C LEU A 100 -13.52 2.61 3.80
N LYS A 101 -14.52 3.36 4.31
CA LYS A 101 -15.80 2.79 4.73
C LYS A 101 -16.49 2.07 3.56
N GLU A 102 -16.57 2.70 2.39
CA GLU A 102 -17.15 2.10 1.19
C GLU A 102 -16.43 0.81 0.79
N ILE A 103 -15.11 0.79 0.81
CA ILE A 103 -14.30 -0.40 0.50
C ILE A 103 -14.63 -1.54 1.47
N VAL A 104 -14.77 -1.25 2.77
CA VAL A 104 -15.14 -2.23 3.79
C VAL A 104 -16.54 -2.75 3.54
N TYR A 105 -17.53 -1.88 3.32
CA TYR A 105 -18.92 -2.26 3.14
C TYR A 105 -19.22 -3.01 1.83
N LYS A 106 -18.34 -2.92 0.84
CA LYS A 106 -18.38 -3.82 -0.33
C LYS A 106 -18.02 -5.28 -0.01
N ARG A 107 -17.41 -5.55 1.14
CA ARG A 107 -16.93 -6.88 1.56
C ARG A 107 -17.62 -7.44 2.79
N MET A 108 -18.22 -6.57 3.61
CA MET A 108 -18.98 -6.98 4.80
C MET A 108 -20.25 -6.15 4.96
N LYS A 109 -21.25 -6.70 5.60
CA LYS A 109 -22.51 -5.98 5.90
C LYS A 109 -22.24 -4.94 6.99
N GLU A 110 -22.79 -3.74 6.85
CA GLU A 110 -22.64 -2.63 7.81
C GLU A 110 -23.01 -3.02 9.24
N LYS A 111 -24.08 -3.80 9.42
CA LYS A 111 -24.54 -4.25 10.73
C LYS A 111 -23.55 -5.11 11.51
N LEU A 112 -22.44 -5.56 10.89
CA LEU A 112 -21.44 -6.43 11.53
C LEU A 112 -20.36 -5.67 12.27
N VAL A 113 -20.25 -4.35 12.08
CA VAL A 113 -19.29 -3.49 12.75
C VAL A 113 -19.96 -2.19 13.20
N ALA A 114 -19.68 -1.76 14.43
CA ALA A 114 -20.15 -0.46 14.92
C ALA A 114 -19.43 0.66 14.17
N GLU A 115 -20.14 1.74 13.85
CA GLU A 115 -19.61 2.82 13.00
C GLU A 115 -18.39 3.51 13.63
N ASP A 116 -18.42 3.74 14.94
CA ASP A 116 -17.32 4.31 15.70
C ASP A 116 -16.10 3.38 15.74
N ALA A 117 -16.32 2.07 15.88
CA ALA A 117 -15.27 1.06 15.81
C ALA A 117 -14.60 1.01 14.44
N LEU A 118 -15.40 1.06 13.35
CA LEU A 118 -14.87 1.10 12.00
C LEU A 118 -14.07 2.38 11.75
N LYS A 119 -14.60 3.54 12.12
CA LYS A 119 -13.88 4.82 12.01
C LYS A 119 -12.56 4.79 12.78
N TYR A 120 -12.56 4.26 14.00
CA TYR A 120 -11.35 4.10 14.80
C TYR A 120 -10.31 3.23 14.10
N MET A 121 -10.68 2.06 13.56
CA MET A 121 -9.76 1.18 12.83
C MET A 121 -9.23 1.84 11.55
N ILE A 122 -10.06 2.59 10.83
CA ILE A 122 -9.66 3.36 9.65
C ILE A 122 -8.56 4.36 10.02
N LEU A 123 -8.75 5.14 11.07
CA LEU A 123 -7.75 6.11 11.54
C LEU A 123 -6.47 5.43 12.00
N LYS A 124 -6.57 4.31 12.73
CA LYS A 124 -5.41 3.55 13.21
C LYS A 124 -4.64 2.82 12.11
N SER A 125 -5.28 2.51 10.98
CA SER A 125 -4.61 1.95 9.80
C SER A 125 -3.73 2.97 9.06
N GLY A 126 -3.88 4.27 9.33
CA GLY A 126 -3.20 5.31 8.57
C GLY A 126 -3.55 5.32 7.07
N GLY A 127 -4.64 4.66 6.68
CA GLY A 127 -5.05 4.49 5.28
C GLY A 127 -4.47 3.24 4.59
N ALA A 128 -3.69 2.44 5.31
CA ALA A 128 -3.20 1.16 4.79
C ALA A 128 -4.34 0.12 4.77
N ILE A 129 -4.83 -0.19 3.58
CA ILE A 129 -5.95 -1.12 3.39
C ILE A 129 -5.65 -2.50 4.00
N ARG A 130 -4.42 -2.99 3.86
CA ARG A 130 -3.99 -4.28 4.43
C ARG A 130 -4.13 -4.30 5.95
N ASP A 131 -3.72 -3.24 6.62
CA ASP A 131 -3.79 -3.13 8.07
C ASP A 131 -5.23 -3.01 8.57
N LEU A 132 -6.05 -2.24 7.86
CA LEU A 132 -7.49 -2.13 8.14
C LEU A 132 -8.17 -3.51 8.07
N PHE A 133 -7.94 -4.26 6.99
CA PHE A 133 -8.52 -5.60 6.87
C PHE A 133 -7.92 -6.61 7.84
N SER A 134 -6.66 -6.47 8.22
CA SER A 134 -6.05 -7.29 9.27
C SER A 134 -6.75 -7.07 10.62
N MET A 135 -7.00 -5.81 11.00
CA MET A 135 -7.75 -5.49 12.23
C MET A 135 -9.17 -6.03 12.16
N LEU A 136 -9.91 -5.80 11.07
CA LEU A 136 -11.28 -6.31 10.89
C LEU A 136 -11.32 -7.84 10.97
N THR A 137 -10.37 -8.53 10.35
CA THR A 137 -10.28 -10.00 10.40
C THR A 137 -10.04 -10.49 11.83
N ASN A 138 -9.13 -9.84 12.56
CA ASN A 138 -8.86 -10.17 13.96
C ASN A 138 -10.11 -9.98 14.84
N CYS A 139 -10.84 -8.87 14.65
CA CYS A 139 -12.10 -8.64 15.36
C CYS A 139 -13.15 -9.71 15.02
N ALA A 140 -13.29 -10.04 13.74
CA ALA A 140 -14.26 -11.05 13.30
C ALA A 140 -13.93 -12.43 13.90
N ILE A 141 -12.66 -12.83 13.96
CA ILE A 141 -12.24 -14.10 14.59
C ILE A 141 -12.58 -14.08 16.08
N LEU A 142 -12.33 -12.96 16.78
CA LEU A 142 -12.65 -12.82 18.19
C LEU A 142 -14.16 -12.93 18.42
N GLU A 143 -14.98 -12.24 17.64
CA GLU A 143 -16.44 -12.32 17.75
C GLU A 143 -16.97 -13.73 17.47
N LEU A 144 -16.48 -14.38 16.41
CA LEU A 144 -16.90 -15.74 16.06
C LEU A 144 -16.46 -16.80 17.09
N SER A 145 -15.51 -16.49 17.95
CA SER A 145 -15.11 -17.37 19.05
C SER A 145 -15.98 -17.27 20.30
N LYS A 146 -16.85 -16.25 20.37
CA LYS A 146 -17.80 -16.06 21.48
C LYS A 146 -19.00 -17.01 21.33
N THR A 147 -19.62 -17.36 22.42
CA THR A 147 -20.84 -18.21 22.43
C THR A 147 -21.99 -17.54 21.68
N GLU A 148 -22.08 -16.23 21.78
CA GLU A 148 -23.06 -15.39 21.08
C GLU A 148 -22.33 -14.27 20.34
N PRO A 149 -21.94 -14.50 19.06
CA PRO A 149 -21.29 -13.48 18.25
C PRO A 149 -22.20 -12.26 18.05
N GLN A 150 -21.62 -11.07 18.25
CA GLN A 150 -22.32 -9.81 18.10
C GLN A 150 -21.62 -8.92 17.05
N GLN A 151 -22.06 -7.70 16.97
CA GLN A 151 -21.42 -6.67 16.17
C GLN A 151 -20.03 -6.36 16.76
N ILE A 152 -19.02 -6.21 15.89
CA ILE A 152 -17.68 -5.75 16.28
C ILE A 152 -17.81 -4.39 16.99
N SER A 153 -17.34 -4.35 18.22
CA SER A 153 -17.44 -3.20 19.11
C SER A 153 -16.15 -2.34 19.09
N MET A 154 -16.20 -1.18 19.74
CA MET A 154 -15.02 -0.33 19.98
C MET A 154 -13.95 -1.06 20.82
N GLU A 155 -14.37 -1.92 21.75
CA GLU A 155 -13.45 -2.71 22.56
C GLU A 155 -12.64 -3.68 21.70
N ASP A 156 -13.31 -4.42 20.80
CA ASP A 156 -12.67 -5.33 19.86
C ASP A 156 -11.70 -4.58 18.93
N ALA A 157 -12.14 -3.42 18.41
CA ALA A 157 -11.30 -2.56 17.57
C ALA A 157 -10.04 -2.07 18.29
N THR A 158 -10.17 -1.72 19.56
CA THR A 158 -9.02 -1.29 20.39
C THR A 158 -8.02 -2.42 20.59
N VAL A 159 -8.50 -3.63 20.88
CA VAL A 159 -7.64 -4.83 21.03
C VAL A 159 -6.93 -5.13 19.70
N ALA A 160 -7.64 -5.08 18.58
CA ALA A 160 -7.06 -5.32 17.26
C ALA A 160 -5.97 -4.28 16.90
N ALA A 161 -6.22 -3.00 17.19
CA ALA A 161 -5.24 -1.92 16.98
C ALA A 161 -3.99 -2.09 17.86
N MET A 162 -4.15 -2.53 19.13
CA MET A 162 -3.01 -2.82 19.99
C MET A 162 -2.16 -3.98 19.45
N ARG A 163 -2.78 -5.03 18.92
CA ARG A 163 -2.06 -6.14 18.28
C ARG A 163 -1.30 -5.70 17.03
N LEU A 164 -1.91 -4.86 16.21
CA LEU A 164 -1.24 -4.28 15.04
C LEU A 164 -0.04 -3.45 15.47
N LYS A 165 -0.21 -2.55 16.46
CA LYS A 165 0.88 -1.76 17.04
C LYS A 165 2.02 -2.66 17.50
N SER A 166 1.74 -3.70 18.30
CA SER A 166 2.78 -4.63 18.78
C SER A 166 3.50 -5.36 17.66
N THR A 167 2.83 -5.58 16.52
CA THR A 167 3.47 -6.16 15.33
C THR A 167 4.50 -5.20 14.76
N TYR A 168 4.17 -3.92 14.60
CA TYR A 168 5.10 -2.90 14.12
C TYR A 168 6.25 -2.64 15.09
N GLU A 169 5.98 -2.61 16.39
CA GLU A 169 7.03 -2.41 17.42
C GLU A 169 8.14 -3.46 17.33
N ARG A 170 7.84 -4.69 16.91
CA ARG A 170 8.85 -5.75 16.74
C ARG A 170 9.84 -5.47 15.60
N PHE A 171 9.50 -4.61 14.66
CA PHE A 171 10.41 -4.21 13.57
C PHE A 171 11.35 -3.07 13.99
N ILE A 172 11.05 -2.38 15.11
CA ILE A 172 11.92 -1.36 15.67
C ILE A 172 12.90 -2.08 16.59
N THR A 173 14.10 -2.36 16.10
CA THR A 173 15.09 -3.21 16.78
C THR A 173 16.16 -2.41 17.52
N SER A 174 16.25 -1.10 17.30
CA SER A 174 17.22 -0.25 17.96
C SER A 174 16.65 1.10 18.42
N PRO A 175 17.21 1.70 19.49
CA PRO A 175 16.85 3.05 19.93
C PRO A 175 16.99 4.11 18.84
N GLU A 176 18.02 4.01 17.99
CA GLU A 176 18.28 4.96 16.91
C GLU A 176 17.15 4.97 15.86
N GLN A 177 16.58 3.80 15.57
CA GLN A 177 15.41 3.71 14.68
C GLN A 177 14.21 4.43 15.29
N PHE A 178 14.02 4.31 16.59
CA PHE A 178 12.93 4.98 17.30
C PHE A 178 13.12 6.50 17.32
N GLU A 179 14.34 6.97 17.62
CA GLU A 179 14.68 8.39 17.55
C GLU A 179 14.45 8.96 16.14
N ARG A 180 14.87 8.22 15.11
CA ARG A 180 14.66 8.62 13.73
C ARG A 180 13.18 8.73 13.36
N LEU A 181 12.32 7.83 13.85
CA LEU A 181 10.87 7.91 13.65
C LEU A 181 10.29 9.16 14.33
N ILE A 182 10.76 9.51 15.52
CA ILE A 182 10.35 10.73 16.22
C ILE A 182 10.79 11.97 15.43
N GLU A 183 12.01 12.01 14.92
CA GLU A 183 12.49 13.11 14.08
C GLU A 183 11.62 13.30 12.83
N ILE A 184 11.32 12.20 12.10
CA ILE A 184 10.46 12.25 10.91
C ILE A 184 9.05 12.73 11.29
N TYR A 185 8.49 12.22 12.37
CA TYR A 185 7.18 12.64 12.85
C TYR A 185 7.12 14.14 13.16
N ASN A 186 8.16 14.67 13.77
CA ASN A 186 8.27 16.10 14.09
C ASN A 186 8.54 16.94 12.82
N ALA A 187 9.42 16.48 11.92
CA ALA A 187 9.76 17.19 10.69
C ALA A 187 8.55 17.36 9.77
N VAL A 188 7.70 16.33 9.64
CA VAL A 188 6.45 16.41 8.88
C VAL A 188 5.52 17.49 9.46
N SER A 189 5.54 17.71 10.76
CA SER A 189 4.76 18.80 11.40
C SER A 189 5.28 20.20 11.06
N TYR A 190 6.61 20.35 10.91
CA TYR A 190 7.24 21.66 10.64
C TYR A 190 7.14 22.08 9.15
N THR A 191 7.19 21.14 8.21
CA THR A 191 7.10 21.45 6.77
C THR A 191 5.73 21.99 6.38
N HIS A 192 4.68 21.60 7.10
CA HIS A 192 3.32 22.10 6.84
C HIS A 192 3.05 23.49 7.42
N LEU A 193 3.73 23.88 8.50
CA LEU A 193 3.62 25.24 9.04
C LEU A 193 4.25 26.29 8.11
N ARG A 194 5.34 25.97 7.43
CA ARG A 194 6.00 26.88 6.47
C ARG A 194 5.28 27.05 5.14
N ALA A 195 4.47 26.08 4.72
CA ALA A 195 3.71 26.17 3.46
C ALA A 195 2.51 27.12 3.53
N HIS A 196 2.13 27.61 4.73
CA HIS A 196 1.06 28.58 4.93
C HIS A 196 1.57 30.02 5.15
N GLU A 197 2.90 30.23 5.18
CA GLU A 197 3.50 31.58 5.36
C GLU A 197 4.05 32.18 4.05
N THR A 198 3.85 31.52 2.91
CA THR A 198 4.15 32.03 1.56
C THR A 198 2.91 32.06 0.69
#